data_618b9b3eec82429089f2d68bf9398bf4
#
_entry.id   618b9b3eec82429089f2d68bf9398bf4
#
_cell.length_a   1.000
_cell.length_b   1.000
_cell.length_c   1.000
_cell.angle_alpha   90.00
_cell.angle_beta   90.00
_cell.angle_gamma   90.00
#
_symmetry.space_group_name_H-M   'P 1'
#
loop_
_entity.id
_entity.type
_entity.pdbx_description
1 polymer ?
#
loop_
_entity_poly.entity_id
_entity_poly.type
_entity_poly.pdbx_seq_one_letter_code
_entity_poly.pdbx_strand_id
1 'polypeptide(L)'
;ERFYNNLMRCDQGVYNRLTIENEDKGFWSVDNIIKFSEYIFEKYKFNLPVCYDNLHDFCNPSEDRNVAYQAERCAYTWVNQEEGVSGFLAPVFHWSEGKPEKPRAHADYFALGNFPPHIAIDVDRPAKWECEVKGKDKAIRLLQKALT
;
A
#
# COMPACT_ATOMS: atom_id res chain seq x y z
N GLU A 1 -2.74 -21.86 0.10
CA GLU A 1 -2.13 -22.93 -0.72
C GLU A 1 -2.35 -22.68 -2.22
N ARG A 2 -3.60 -22.59 -2.70
CA ARG A 2 -3.90 -22.39 -4.14
C ARG A 2 -3.27 -21.10 -4.70
N PHE A 3 -3.29 -19.99 -3.98
CA PHE A 3 -2.65 -18.73 -4.37
C PHE A 3 -1.16 -18.94 -4.60
N TYR A 4 -0.45 -19.46 -3.61
CA TYR A 4 0.99 -19.71 -3.70
C TYR A 4 1.35 -20.68 -4.83
N ASN A 5 0.63 -21.79 -4.98
CA ASN A 5 0.88 -22.74 -6.04
C ASN A 5 0.69 -22.15 -7.45
N ASN A 6 -0.25 -21.21 -7.61
CA ASN A 6 -0.43 -20.50 -8.87
C ASN A 6 0.69 -19.48 -9.10
N LEU A 7 1.10 -18.77 -8.05
CA LEU A 7 2.20 -17.81 -8.10
C LEU A 7 3.51 -18.48 -8.52
N MET A 8 3.82 -19.67 -7.99
CA MET A 8 5.03 -20.43 -8.34
C MET A 8 5.05 -20.94 -9.79
N ARG A 9 3.96 -20.79 -10.55
CA ARG A 9 3.92 -21.06 -12.00
C ARG A 9 4.25 -19.83 -12.85
N CYS A 10 4.32 -18.65 -12.24
CA CYS A 10 4.71 -17.42 -12.91
C CYS A 10 6.23 -17.36 -13.08
N ASP A 11 6.68 -16.54 -14.03
CA ASP A 11 8.10 -16.23 -14.17
C ASP A 11 8.64 -15.55 -12.92
N GLN A 12 9.92 -15.79 -12.61
CA GLN A 12 10.57 -15.21 -11.44
C GLN A 12 10.47 -13.68 -11.41
N GLY A 13 10.54 -13.02 -12.56
CA GLY A 13 10.37 -11.58 -12.66
C GLY A 13 8.97 -11.07 -12.27
N VAL A 14 7.93 -11.94 -12.30
CA VAL A 14 6.58 -11.60 -11.86
C VAL A 14 6.49 -11.68 -10.34
N TYR A 15 6.80 -12.82 -9.75
CA TYR A 15 6.61 -12.97 -8.32
C TYR A 15 7.60 -12.17 -7.47
N ASN A 16 8.78 -11.82 -7.98
CA ASN A 16 9.70 -10.91 -7.31
C ASN A 16 9.22 -9.44 -7.26
N ARG A 17 8.16 -9.10 -8.01
CA ARG A 17 7.59 -7.75 -8.08
C ARG A 17 6.13 -7.70 -7.62
N LEU A 18 5.59 -8.84 -7.21
CA LEU A 18 4.21 -8.92 -6.80
C LEU A 18 4.02 -8.27 -5.42
N THR A 19 3.03 -7.42 -5.35
CA THR A 19 2.46 -6.91 -4.11
C THR A 19 0.98 -7.23 -4.05
N ILE A 20 0.41 -7.20 -2.87
CA ILE A 20 -1.05 -7.31 -2.67
C ILE A 20 -1.54 -6.03 -2.01
N GLU A 21 -2.76 -5.62 -2.32
CA GLU A 21 -3.34 -4.37 -1.87
C GLU A 21 -4.60 -4.65 -1.03
N ASN A 22 -4.84 -3.82 -0.01
CA ASN A 22 -6.10 -3.87 0.73
C ASN A 22 -7.27 -3.38 -0.15
N GLU A 23 -8.45 -3.97 0.04
CA GLU A 23 -9.63 -3.75 -0.79
C GLU A 23 -10.63 -2.80 -0.13
N ASP A 24 -11.39 -2.06 -0.92
CA ASP A 24 -12.41 -1.11 -0.48
C ASP A 24 -13.66 -1.77 0.13
N LYS A 25 -13.73 -3.10 0.12
CA LYS A 25 -14.84 -3.90 0.63
C LYS A 25 -14.48 -5.36 0.83
N GLY A 26 -15.30 -6.05 1.60
CA GLY A 26 -15.20 -7.50 1.79
C GLY A 26 -14.13 -7.89 2.79
N PHE A 27 -13.49 -9.02 2.56
CA PHE A 27 -12.59 -9.64 3.55
C PHE A 27 -11.22 -8.96 3.67
N TRP A 28 -10.72 -8.33 2.61
CA TRP A 28 -9.34 -7.87 2.50
C TRP A 28 -9.13 -6.44 3.04
N SER A 29 -9.49 -6.22 4.32
CA SER A 29 -9.02 -5.04 5.07
C SER A 29 -7.51 -5.12 5.30
N VAL A 30 -6.89 -4.02 5.74
CA VAL A 30 -5.45 -3.98 6.08
C VAL A 30 -5.09 -5.09 7.09
N ASP A 31 -5.90 -5.29 8.13
CA ASP A 31 -5.66 -6.33 9.12
C ASP A 31 -5.61 -7.74 8.52
N ASN A 32 -6.54 -8.04 7.62
CA ASN A 32 -6.63 -9.37 7.03
C ASN A 32 -5.57 -9.62 5.96
N ILE A 33 -5.20 -8.59 5.20
CA ILE A 33 -4.19 -8.75 4.16
C ILE A 33 -2.77 -8.86 4.76
N ILE A 34 -2.49 -8.18 5.86
CA ILE A 34 -1.24 -8.34 6.62
C ILE A 34 -1.16 -9.77 7.18
N LYS A 35 -2.21 -10.26 7.86
CA LYS A 35 -2.26 -11.66 8.33
C LYS A 35 -2.05 -12.67 7.21
N PHE A 36 -2.57 -12.39 6.02
CA PHE A 36 -2.34 -13.25 4.85
C PHE A 36 -0.89 -13.21 4.38
N SER A 37 -0.26 -12.02 4.33
CA SER A 37 1.16 -11.87 4.01
C SER A 37 2.04 -12.63 4.99
N GLU A 38 1.79 -12.49 6.29
CA GLU A 38 2.47 -13.21 7.38
C GLU A 38 2.31 -14.74 7.24
N TYR A 39 1.10 -15.22 6.99
CA TYR A 39 0.84 -16.64 6.75
C TYR A 39 1.63 -17.19 5.55
N ILE A 40 1.71 -16.44 4.45
CA ILE A 40 2.49 -16.84 3.28
C ILE A 40 3.98 -16.91 3.63
N PHE A 41 4.48 -15.93 4.37
CA PHE A 41 5.87 -15.92 4.82
C PHE A 41 6.19 -17.06 5.77
N GLU A 42 5.37 -17.29 6.79
CA GLU A 42 5.59 -18.36 7.75
C GLU A 42 5.61 -19.75 7.09
N LYS A 43 4.64 -20.00 6.21
CA LYS A 43 4.45 -21.32 5.62
C LYS A 43 5.39 -21.60 4.45
N TYR A 44 5.67 -20.61 3.61
CA TYR A 44 6.38 -20.80 2.34
C TYR A 44 7.71 -20.06 2.26
N LYS A 45 8.05 -19.27 3.27
CA LYS A 45 9.23 -18.38 3.28
C LYS A 45 9.26 -17.43 2.09
N PHE A 46 8.08 -17.09 1.58
CA PHE A 46 7.91 -16.14 0.49
C PHE A 46 7.38 -14.83 1.04
N ASN A 47 8.11 -13.74 0.79
CA ASN A 47 7.66 -12.41 1.17
C ASN A 47 6.65 -11.88 0.15
N LEU A 48 5.51 -11.44 0.65
CA LEU A 48 4.42 -10.89 -0.15
C LEU A 48 4.12 -9.48 0.38
N PRO A 49 4.79 -8.43 -0.13
CA PRO A 49 4.62 -7.07 0.38
C PRO A 49 3.18 -6.56 0.20
N VAL A 50 2.71 -5.79 1.18
CA VAL A 50 1.39 -5.18 1.17
C VAL A 50 1.50 -3.74 0.69
N CYS A 51 0.86 -3.41 -0.43
CA CYS A 51 0.61 -2.05 -0.88
C CYS A 51 -0.59 -1.50 -0.09
N TYR A 52 -0.38 -0.42 0.65
CA TYR A 52 -1.45 0.24 1.40
C TYR A 52 -2.16 1.27 0.53
N ASP A 53 -3.50 1.20 0.45
CA ASP A 53 -4.35 2.25 -0.09
C ASP A 53 -5.19 2.85 1.03
N ASN A 54 -5.05 4.16 1.25
CA ASN A 54 -5.76 4.89 2.31
C ASN A 54 -7.27 5.00 2.05
N LEU A 55 -7.71 5.09 0.81
CA LEU A 55 -9.13 5.18 0.47
C LEU A 55 -9.84 3.83 0.67
N HIS A 56 -9.17 2.76 0.30
CA HIS A 56 -9.66 1.41 0.54
C HIS A 56 -9.79 1.14 2.04
N ASP A 57 -8.79 1.53 2.85
CA ASP A 57 -8.86 1.42 4.31
C ASP A 57 -9.96 2.31 4.91
N PHE A 58 -10.18 3.50 4.38
CA PHE A 58 -11.31 4.34 4.78
C PHE A 58 -12.67 3.67 4.51
N CYS A 59 -12.81 3.00 3.36
CA CYS A 59 -14.05 2.35 2.93
C CYS A 59 -14.28 0.98 3.59
N ASN A 60 -13.23 0.26 3.93
CA ASN A 60 -13.23 -1.07 4.56
C ASN A 60 -12.24 -1.08 5.74
N PRO A 61 -12.58 -0.36 6.82
CA PRO A 61 -11.62 0.00 7.85
C PRO A 61 -11.15 -1.19 8.66
N SER A 62 -9.87 -1.13 9.03
CA SER A 62 -9.26 -1.93 10.06
C SER A 62 -9.76 -1.53 11.45
N GLU A 63 -9.39 -2.29 12.47
CA GLU A 63 -9.74 -2.01 13.86
C GLU A 63 -9.19 -0.65 14.31
N ASP A 64 -7.91 -0.38 14.04
CA ASP A 64 -7.32 0.95 14.21
C ASP A 64 -7.45 1.76 12.92
N ARG A 65 -7.94 2.99 13.01
CA ARG A 65 -8.17 3.90 11.88
C ARG A 65 -7.06 4.93 11.68
N ASN A 66 -5.95 4.81 12.38
CA ASN A 66 -4.82 5.72 12.21
C ASN A 66 -4.08 5.38 10.90
N VAL A 67 -4.22 6.24 9.90
CA VAL A 67 -3.63 6.07 8.56
C VAL A 67 -2.12 5.88 8.60
N ALA A 68 -1.40 6.67 9.41
CA ALA A 68 0.05 6.56 9.53
C ALA A 68 0.45 5.20 10.12
N TYR A 69 -0.26 4.75 11.15
CA TYR A 69 -0.04 3.45 11.78
C TYR A 69 -0.32 2.29 10.81
N GLN A 70 -1.42 2.35 10.05
CA GLN A 70 -1.74 1.31 9.07
C GLN A 70 -0.71 1.24 7.94
N ALA A 71 -0.28 2.39 7.43
CA ALA A 71 0.78 2.47 6.44
C ALA A 71 2.10 1.92 6.97
N GLU A 72 2.47 2.23 8.21
CA GLU A 72 3.66 1.69 8.86
C GLU A 72 3.61 0.16 9.00
N ARG A 73 2.48 -0.40 9.42
CA ARG A 73 2.28 -1.87 9.48
C ARG A 73 2.49 -2.51 8.12
N CYS A 74 1.92 -1.94 7.05
CA CYS A 74 2.14 -2.42 5.69
C CYS A 74 3.60 -2.29 5.27
N ALA A 75 4.27 -1.21 5.67
CA ALA A 75 5.67 -0.97 5.36
C ALA A 75 6.61 -2.05 5.92
N TYR A 76 6.31 -2.60 7.09
CA TYR A 76 7.08 -3.72 7.67
C TYR A 76 6.99 -5.02 6.85
N THR A 77 6.06 -5.15 5.91
CA THR A 77 6.02 -6.30 5.00
C THR A 77 7.00 -6.20 3.82
N TRP A 78 7.62 -5.03 3.60
CA TRP A 78 8.56 -4.76 2.49
C TRP A 78 10.00 -5.11 2.87
N VAL A 79 10.25 -6.38 3.15
CA VAL A 79 11.57 -6.89 3.54
C VAL A 79 12.41 -7.18 2.30
N ASN A 80 13.68 -6.79 2.33
CA ASN A 80 14.63 -7.18 1.30
C ASN A 80 14.94 -8.68 1.39
N GLN A 81 14.84 -9.40 0.28
CA GLN A 81 15.08 -10.84 0.20
C GLN A 81 16.37 -11.19 -0.56
N GLU A 82 17.13 -10.20 -1.00
CA GLU A 82 18.41 -10.47 -1.64
C GLU A 82 19.37 -11.11 -0.64
N GLU A 83 20.04 -12.18 -1.07
CA GLU A 83 20.97 -12.91 -0.23
C GLU A 83 22.13 -11.98 0.23
N GLY A 84 22.37 -11.92 1.53
CA GLY A 84 23.38 -11.06 2.13
C GLY A 84 22.99 -9.58 2.29
N VAL A 85 21.77 -9.18 1.88
CA VAL A 85 21.25 -7.84 2.08
C VAL A 85 20.12 -7.86 3.11
N SER A 86 20.36 -7.22 4.25
CA SER A 86 19.33 -7.03 5.28
C SER A 86 18.66 -5.68 5.14
N GLY A 87 17.44 -5.57 5.64
CA GLY A 87 16.68 -4.32 5.73
C GLY A 87 15.37 -4.34 4.97
N PHE A 88 14.80 -3.16 4.77
CA PHE A 88 13.51 -2.98 4.11
C PHE A 88 13.68 -2.39 2.71
N LEU A 89 12.82 -2.81 1.79
CA LEU A 89 12.62 -2.12 0.52
C LEU A 89 11.82 -0.84 0.77
N ALA A 90 12.01 0.17 -0.08
CA ALA A 90 11.13 1.34 -0.06
C ALA A 90 9.72 0.92 -0.49
N PRO A 91 8.72 0.98 0.40
CA PRO A 91 7.37 0.58 0.05
C PRO A 91 6.75 1.54 -0.96
N VAL A 92 5.87 1.00 -1.80
CA VAL A 92 5.02 1.77 -2.71
C VAL A 92 3.59 1.63 -2.24
N PHE A 93 2.94 2.76 -1.97
CA PHE A 93 1.59 2.85 -1.47
C PHE A 93 0.74 3.74 -2.37
N HIS A 94 -0.58 3.60 -2.28
CA HIS A 94 -1.53 4.46 -2.97
C HIS A 94 -2.06 5.54 -2.02
N TRP A 95 -2.09 6.79 -2.51
CA TRP A 95 -2.76 7.89 -1.84
C TRP A 95 -3.92 8.36 -2.69
N SER A 96 -5.10 8.01 -2.26
CA SER A 96 -6.34 8.21 -2.99
C SER A 96 -7.28 9.14 -2.23
N GLU A 97 -8.11 9.90 -2.96
CA GLU A 97 -9.18 10.73 -2.40
C GLU A 97 -10.51 10.25 -2.94
N GLY A 98 -11.49 10.03 -2.06
CA GLY A 98 -12.85 9.64 -2.41
C GLY A 98 -13.77 10.84 -2.65
N LYS A 99 -14.82 10.65 -3.47
CA LYS A 99 -15.88 11.64 -3.63
C LYS A 99 -16.80 11.64 -2.41
N PRO A 100 -17.19 12.82 -1.87
CA PRO A 100 -18.10 12.89 -0.72
C PRO A 100 -19.38 12.08 -0.88
N GLU A 101 -19.98 12.16 -2.07
CA GLU A 101 -21.24 11.47 -2.39
C GLU A 101 -21.05 9.99 -2.77
N LYS A 102 -19.85 9.58 -3.08
CA LYS A 102 -19.48 8.20 -3.47
C LYS A 102 -18.06 7.88 -2.98
N PRO A 103 -17.89 7.59 -1.69
CA PRO A 103 -16.54 7.45 -1.09
C PRO A 103 -15.60 6.46 -1.78
N ARG A 104 -16.15 5.41 -2.40
CA ARG A 104 -15.36 4.44 -3.19
C ARG A 104 -14.98 4.90 -4.60
N ALA A 105 -15.46 6.06 -5.03
CA ALA A 105 -15.11 6.59 -6.34
C ALA A 105 -14.05 7.68 -6.16
N HIS A 106 -12.93 7.54 -6.87
CA HIS A 106 -11.86 8.54 -6.81
C HIS A 106 -12.35 9.94 -7.15
N ALA A 107 -11.99 10.91 -6.33
CA ALA A 107 -12.22 12.31 -6.55
C ALA A 107 -11.43 12.85 -7.76
N ASP A 108 -11.78 14.03 -8.23
CA ASP A 108 -11.04 14.66 -9.33
C ASP A 108 -9.73 15.31 -8.82
N TYR A 109 -9.73 15.78 -7.56
CA TYR A 109 -8.59 16.45 -6.91
C TYR A 109 -8.48 16.03 -5.44
N PHE A 110 -7.30 16.25 -4.85
CA PHE A 110 -7.10 16.13 -3.41
C PHE A 110 -7.70 17.31 -2.66
N ALA A 111 -8.23 17.08 -1.46
CA ALA A 111 -8.55 18.17 -0.56
C ALA A 111 -7.26 18.89 -0.12
N LEU A 112 -7.29 20.22 -0.09
CA LEU A 112 -6.14 20.99 0.36
C LEU A 112 -5.82 20.65 1.83
N GLY A 113 -4.53 20.35 2.08
CA GLY A 113 -4.06 19.92 3.41
C GLY A 113 -4.18 18.42 3.68
N ASN A 114 -4.74 17.64 2.76
CA ASN A 114 -4.76 16.18 2.85
C ASN A 114 -3.54 15.59 2.13
N PHE A 115 -2.47 15.35 2.88
CA PHE A 115 -1.21 14.83 2.36
C PHE A 115 -0.93 13.45 2.93
N PRO A 116 -0.22 12.58 2.17
CA PRO A 116 0.21 11.31 2.69
C PRO A 116 1.16 11.49 3.89
N PRO A 117 1.05 10.63 4.90
CA PRO A 117 1.94 10.67 6.05
C PRO A 117 3.39 10.36 5.64
N HIS A 118 4.34 10.95 6.35
CA HIS A 118 5.73 10.56 6.20
C HIS A 118 5.95 9.22 6.90
N ILE A 119 6.28 8.19 6.12
CA ILE A 119 6.65 6.87 6.61
C ILE A 119 8.08 6.60 6.19
N ALA A 120 8.97 6.50 7.15
CA ALA A 120 10.34 6.07 6.94
C ALA A 120 10.60 4.83 7.81
N ILE A 121 10.87 3.72 7.16
CA ILE A 121 11.32 2.47 7.81
C ILE A 121 12.83 2.50 7.94
N ASP A 122 13.46 3.08 6.94
CA ASP A 122 14.89 3.34 6.84
C ASP A 122 15.02 4.79 6.33
N VAL A 123 15.90 5.59 6.94
CA VAL A 123 16.09 7.01 6.61
C VAL A 123 16.41 7.20 5.13
N ASP A 124 17.12 6.24 4.54
CA ASP A 124 17.54 6.27 3.12
C ASP A 124 16.46 5.72 2.16
N ARG A 125 15.38 5.13 2.68
CA ARG A 125 14.34 4.46 1.88
C ARG A 125 12.92 4.81 2.33
N PRO A 126 12.51 6.08 2.22
CA PRO A 126 11.17 6.49 2.59
C PRO A 126 10.11 5.83 1.70
N ALA A 127 8.91 5.69 2.23
CA ALA A 127 7.77 5.21 1.45
C ALA A 127 7.50 6.13 0.25
N LYS A 128 7.18 5.52 -0.89
CA LYS A 128 6.74 6.20 -2.12
C LYS A 128 5.22 6.16 -2.18
N TRP A 129 4.60 7.28 -2.51
CA TRP A 129 3.16 7.38 -2.65
C TRP A 129 2.76 7.61 -4.10
N GLU A 130 1.99 6.69 -4.66
CA GLU A 130 1.33 6.86 -5.94
C GLU A 130 -0.03 7.53 -5.70
N CYS A 131 -0.20 8.70 -6.31
CA CYS A 131 -1.38 9.54 -6.09
C CYS A 131 -2.48 9.21 -7.09
N GLU A 132 -3.62 8.72 -6.59
CA GLU A 132 -4.72 8.24 -7.42
C GLU A 132 -5.95 9.15 -7.34
N VAL A 133 -6.02 10.10 -8.25
CA VAL A 133 -7.18 10.97 -8.48
C VAL A 133 -7.43 11.16 -9.97
N LYS A 134 -8.68 11.47 -10.35
CA LYS A 134 -9.07 11.58 -11.77
C LYS A 134 -8.44 12.76 -12.49
N GLY A 135 -8.10 13.84 -11.78
CA GLY A 135 -7.43 15.03 -12.33
C GLY A 135 -5.98 14.82 -12.71
N LYS A 136 -5.39 13.65 -12.37
CA LYS A 136 -4.03 13.20 -12.75
C LYS A 136 -2.98 14.31 -12.55
N ASP A 137 -2.25 14.69 -13.60
CA ASP A 137 -1.18 15.69 -13.54
C ASP A 137 -1.65 17.07 -13.04
N LYS A 138 -2.88 17.48 -13.35
CA LYS A 138 -3.47 18.73 -12.85
C LYS A 138 -3.65 18.71 -11.33
N ALA A 139 -4.13 17.58 -10.79
CA ALA A 139 -4.28 17.42 -9.36
C ALA A 139 -2.93 17.41 -8.65
N ILE A 140 -1.93 16.73 -9.19
CA ILE A 140 -0.57 16.70 -8.65
C ILE A 140 0.07 18.09 -8.64
N ARG A 141 -0.07 18.86 -9.70
CA ARG A 141 0.43 20.25 -9.76
C ARG A 141 -0.21 21.15 -8.69
N LEU A 142 -1.51 20.96 -8.40
CA LEU A 142 -2.18 21.69 -7.32
C LEU A 142 -1.67 21.25 -5.96
N LEU A 143 -1.49 19.94 -5.74
CA LEU A 143 -0.92 19.40 -4.52
C LEU A 143 0.50 19.94 -4.27
N GLN A 144 1.37 19.93 -5.28
CA GLN A 144 2.72 20.47 -5.20
C GLN A 144 2.75 21.95 -4.82
N LYS A 145 1.83 22.76 -5.38
CA LYS A 145 1.72 24.19 -5.01
C LYS A 145 1.26 24.42 -3.57
N ALA A 146 0.54 23.48 -2.99
CA ALA A 146 0.10 23.58 -1.59
C ALA A 146 1.20 23.15 -0.61
N LEU A 147 2.25 22.48 -1.08
CA LEU A 147 3.41 22.04 -0.31
C LEU A 147 4.55 23.10 -0.27
N THR A 148 4.48 24.09 -1.15
CA THR A 148 5.47 25.20 -1.26
C THR A 148 4.94 26.45 -0.60
#